data_dc89a51ea4a0544724d5e05671514ad6
#
_entry.id   dc89a51ea4a0544724d5e05671514ad6
#
_cell.length_a   1.000
_cell.length_b   1.000
_cell.length_c   1.000
_cell.angle_alpha   90.00
_cell.angle_beta   90.00
_cell.angle_gamma   90.00
#
_symmetry.space_group_name_H-M   'P 1'
#
loop_
_entity.id
_entity.type
_entity.pdbx_description
1 polymer ?
#
loop_
_entity_poly.entity_id
_entity_poly.type
_entity_poly.pdbx_seq_one_letter_code
_entity_poly.pdbx_strand_id
1 'polypeptide(L)'
;MPRTKKAAVAWKNFDEMVICRGGLADKMKKEDMNIVIVGHVDHGKSTLMGRLLADTDSLPEGKLEQVKETCRRNAKPFEYAFLLDALKDEQAQGITIDTARCFFKTEKRDYIILDAPGHIEFLKNMITGASRAEAALLMIDAKEGVQENSRRHAYMLSMLGIHQIAVVINKMDLVDYSQDVYEKVKKEYLEFLKQIHIEPKFVLPVSSFMGENIVKKSDKMPWYQGDCVLE
;
A
#
# COMPACT_ATOMS: atom_id res chain seq x y z
N MET A 1 -39.98 -43.88 23.82
CA MET A 1 -38.79 -43.47 23.09
C MET A 1 -38.76 -41.94 23.06
N PRO A 2 -37.87 -41.24 23.75
CA PRO A 2 -37.81 -39.77 23.73
C PRO A 2 -36.86 -39.30 22.64
N ARG A 3 -37.32 -38.28 21.89
CA ARG A 3 -36.56 -37.53 20.90
C ARG A 3 -35.52 -36.65 21.59
N THR A 4 -34.27 -36.87 21.31
CA THR A 4 -33.12 -36.07 21.73
C THR A 4 -33.15 -34.68 21.06
N LYS A 5 -33.27 -33.63 21.84
CA LYS A 5 -33.03 -32.25 21.45
C LYS A 5 -31.54 -32.07 21.21
N LYS A 6 -31.13 -31.76 19.95
CA LYS A 6 -29.81 -31.26 19.67
C LYS A 6 -29.73 -29.82 20.15
N ALA A 7 -28.86 -29.59 21.11
CA ALA A 7 -28.54 -28.28 21.63
C ALA A 7 -27.71 -27.53 20.55
N ALA A 8 -28.18 -26.32 20.25
CA ALA A 8 -27.41 -25.33 19.51
C ALA A 8 -26.29 -24.83 20.43
N VAL A 9 -25.04 -25.15 20.12
CA VAL A 9 -23.87 -24.60 20.79
C VAL A 9 -23.62 -23.23 20.16
N ALA A 10 -23.85 -22.18 20.96
CA ALA A 10 -23.50 -20.81 20.60
C ALA A 10 -21.97 -20.68 20.56
N TRP A 11 -21.45 -20.26 19.44
CA TRP A 11 -20.04 -19.86 19.27
C TRP A 11 -19.84 -18.51 19.99
N LYS A 12 -19.56 -18.56 21.27
CA LYS A 12 -18.98 -17.47 22.04
C LYS A 12 -17.64 -17.95 22.58
N ASN A 13 -16.61 -17.14 22.33
CA ASN A 13 -15.25 -17.24 22.87
C ASN A 13 -14.34 -18.27 22.22
N PHE A 14 -13.77 -17.87 21.07
CA PHE A 14 -12.61 -18.56 20.50
C PHE A 14 -11.29 -18.19 21.25
N ASP A 15 -11.33 -17.20 22.14
CA ASP A 15 -10.14 -16.67 22.83
C ASP A 15 -9.77 -17.40 24.15
N GLU A 16 -10.61 -18.31 24.64
CA GLU A 16 -10.34 -18.96 25.95
C GLU A 16 -9.83 -20.39 25.89
N MET A 17 -9.61 -20.98 24.71
CA MET A 17 -9.20 -22.40 24.63
C MET A 17 -7.72 -22.64 24.33
N VAL A 18 -6.86 -21.63 24.38
CA VAL A 18 -5.40 -21.74 24.12
C VAL A 18 -4.54 -21.55 25.38
N ILE A 19 -5.13 -21.46 26.55
CA ILE A 19 -4.34 -21.42 27.79
C ILE A 19 -4.48 -22.76 28.52
N CYS A 20 -3.69 -23.74 28.12
CA CYS A 20 -3.16 -24.81 28.97
C CYS A 20 -2.47 -25.88 28.12
N ARG A 21 -1.22 -25.64 27.73
CA ARG A 21 -0.16 -26.68 27.58
C ARG A 21 1.19 -26.03 27.33
N GLY A 22 2.02 -26.10 28.34
CA GLY A 22 3.49 -26.27 28.22
C GLY A 22 4.29 -25.21 27.47
N GLY A 23 4.92 -24.34 28.21
CA GLY A 23 6.10 -23.54 27.95
C GLY A 23 6.87 -23.77 26.64
N LEU A 24 6.64 -22.90 25.68
CA LEU A 24 7.58 -22.32 24.72
C LEU A 24 6.83 -21.10 24.20
N ALA A 25 7.43 -19.92 24.27
CA ALA A 25 6.86 -18.72 23.72
C ALA A 25 6.63 -18.96 22.23
N ASP A 26 5.40 -19.35 21.88
CA ASP A 26 4.91 -19.42 20.51
C ASP A 26 4.93 -17.97 20.02
N LYS A 27 5.96 -17.59 19.26
CA LYS A 27 5.94 -16.35 18.50
C LYS A 27 4.72 -16.48 17.61
N MET A 28 3.63 -15.80 17.97
CA MET A 28 2.45 -15.70 17.13
C MET A 28 2.95 -15.39 15.72
N LYS A 29 2.74 -16.33 14.81
CA LYS A 29 3.15 -16.19 13.42
C LYS A 29 2.37 -14.99 12.89
N LYS A 30 3.07 -13.89 12.62
CA LYS A 30 2.44 -12.71 12.03
C LYS A 30 1.81 -13.14 10.71
N GLU A 31 0.59 -12.68 10.47
CA GLU A 31 -0.07 -12.93 9.20
C GLU A 31 0.59 -12.10 8.11
N ASP A 32 0.90 -12.73 6.99
CA ASP A 32 1.38 -12.05 5.78
C ASP A 32 0.18 -11.40 5.07
N MET A 33 0.34 -10.19 4.58
CA MET A 33 -0.67 -9.49 3.78
C MET A 33 -0.09 -9.05 2.45
N ASN A 34 -0.71 -9.49 1.36
CA ASN A 34 -0.33 -9.12 0.01
C ASN A 34 -1.07 -7.85 -0.41
N ILE A 35 -0.33 -6.79 -0.71
CA ILE A 35 -0.88 -5.50 -1.15
C ILE A 35 -0.36 -5.19 -2.55
N VAL A 36 -1.25 -4.77 -3.44
CA VAL A 36 -0.86 -4.23 -4.74
C VAL A 36 -0.98 -2.70 -4.72
N ILE A 37 0.04 -2.01 -5.23
CA ILE A 37 -0.01 -0.56 -5.42
C ILE A 37 -0.19 -0.29 -6.91
N VAL A 38 -1.25 0.42 -7.25
CA VAL A 38 -1.60 0.78 -8.63
C VAL A 38 -1.87 2.27 -8.76
N GLY A 39 -1.75 2.80 -9.96
CA GLY A 39 -1.98 4.22 -10.26
C GLY A 39 -1.24 4.62 -11.53
N HIS A 40 -1.54 5.80 -12.05
CA HIS A 40 -0.90 6.34 -13.24
C HIS A 40 0.63 6.44 -13.08
N VAL A 41 1.34 6.52 -14.20
CA VAL A 41 2.79 6.82 -14.20
C VAL A 41 3.02 8.14 -13.45
N ASP A 42 4.11 8.24 -12.75
CA ASP A 42 4.52 9.42 -11.96
C ASP A 42 3.60 9.83 -10.79
N HIS A 43 2.54 9.09 -10.48
CA HIS A 43 1.72 9.35 -9.28
C HIS A 43 2.43 9.04 -7.95
N GLY A 44 3.71 8.60 -7.99
CA GLY A 44 4.57 8.44 -6.82
C GLY A 44 4.48 7.06 -6.14
N LYS A 45 4.10 6.00 -6.86
CA LYS A 45 4.07 4.62 -6.36
C LYS A 45 5.41 4.18 -5.79
N SER A 46 6.48 4.30 -6.60
CA SER A 46 7.83 3.92 -6.18
C SER A 46 8.34 4.79 -5.03
N THR A 47 7.97 6.06 -4.98
CA THR A 47 8.31 6.97 -3.87
C THR A 47 7.65 6.52 -2.58
N LEU A 48 6.34 6.17 -2.63
CA LEU A 48 5.62 5.66 -1.46
C LEU A 48 6.24 4.35 -0.96
N MET A 49 6.53 3.42 -1.87
CA MET A 49 7.13 2.14 -1.52
C MET A 49 8.52 2.31 -0.90
N GLY A 50 9.39 3.10 -1.52
CA GLY A 50 10.71 3.39 -0.98
C GLY A 50 10.66 4.10 0.37
N ARG A 51 9.67 4.96 0.57
CA ARG A 51 9.43 5.63 1.85
C ARG A 51 8.95 4.66 2.93
N LEU A 52 7.99 3.78 2.61
CA LEU A 52 7.53 2.74 3.54
C LEU A 52 8.69 1.85 3.99
N LEU A 53 9.54 1.40 3.05
CA LEU A 53 10.71 0.58 3.37
C LEU A 53 11.70 1.31 4.29
N ALA A 54 11.92 2.60 4.06
CA ALA A 54 12.82 3.41 4.89
C ALA A 54 12.25 3.67 6.28
N ASP A 55 10.97 4.03 6.37
CA ASP A 55 10.33 4.42 7.63
C ASP A 55 9.95 3.21 8.52
N THR A 56 9.95 1.98 7.97
CA THR A 56 9.71 0.73 8.73
C THR A 56 10.99 -0.05 9.01
N ASP A 57 12.17 0.55 8.80
CA ASP A 57 13.48 -0.09 8.97
C ASP A 57 13.58 -1.45 8.24
N SER A 58 12.89 -1.57 7.10
CA SER A 58 12.84 -2.80 6.29
C SER A 58 13.90 -2.85 5.19
N LEU A 59 14.76 -1.83 5.12
CA LEU A 59 15.91 -1.81 4.22
C LEU A 59 17.08 -2.61 4.81
N PRO A 60 17.93 -3.23 3.96
CA PRO A 60 19.20 -3.77 4.41
C PRO A 60 20.05 -2.68 5.08
N GLU A 61 20.84 -3.08 6.09
CA GLU A 61 21.68 -2.18 6.87
C GLU A 61 22.62 -1.36 5.96
N GLY A 62 22.67 -0.04 6.16
CA GLY A 62 23.49 0.87 5.37
C GLY A 62 23.01 1.20 3.97
N LYS A 63 21.91 0.58 3.50
CA LYS A 63 21.40 0.77 2.13
C LYS A 63 20.93 2.20 1.86
N LEU A 64 20.24 2.80 2.81
CA LEU A 64 19.77 4.18 2.70
C LEU A 64 20.93 5.16 2.51
N GLU A 65 21.99 5.01 3.32
CA GLU A 65 23.20 5.82 3.26
C GLU A 65 23.94 5.61 1.95
N GLN A 66 24.07 4.38 1.49
CA GLN A 66 24.70 4.04 0.23
C GLN A 66 24.01 4.74 -0.95
N VAL A 67 22.67 4.70 -1.02
CA VAL A 67 21.92 5.35 -2.11
C VAL A 67 22.04 6.86 -2.01
N LYS A 68 21.96 7.45 -0.81
CA LYS A 68 22.19 8.90 -0.61
C LYS A 68 23.58 9.32 -1.07
N GLU A 69 24.60 8.54 -0.75
CA GLU A 69 25.98 8.85 -1.17
C GLU A 69 26.15 8.72 -2.69
N THR A 70 25.53 7.72 -3.31
CA THR A 70 25.52 7.57 -4.76
C THR A 70 24.85 8.76 -5.45
N CYS A 71 23.73 9.24 -4.92
CA CYS A 71 23.08 10.46 -5.41
C CYS A 71 23.99 11.68 -5.32
N ARG A 72 24.70 11.87 -4.19
CA ARG A 72 25.66 12.97 -4.01
C ARG A 72 26.77 12.92 -5.03
N ARG A 73 27.37 11.74 -5.25
CA ARG A 73 28.47 11.55 -6.24
C ARG A 73 28.02 11.88 -7.66
N ASN A 74 26.75 11.56 -7.98
CA ASN A 74 26.18 11.81 -9.30
C ASN A 74 25.53 13.21 -9.43
N ALA A 75 25.67 14.07 -8.43
CA ALA A 75 25.06 15.41 -8.35
C ALA A 75 23.53 15.38 -8.60
N LYS A 76 22.86 14.32 -8.16
CA LYS A 76 21.40 14.15 -8.24
C LYS A 76 20.76 14.36 -6.87
N PRO A 77 19.60 15.00 -6.77
CA PRO A 77 18.83 15.03 -5.53
C PRO A 77 18.44 13.60 -5.13
N PHE A 78 18.41 13.34 -3.84
CA PHE A 78 17.93 12.05 -3.33
C PHE A 78 16.42 11.94 -3.47
N GLU A 79 15.97 10.79 -3.98
CA GLU A 79 14.55 10.41 -4.04
C GLU A 79 14.36 9.01 -3.49
N TYR A 80 13.27 8.78 -2.76
CA TYR A 80 12.94 7.46 -2.20
C TYR A 80 12.70 6.39 -3.26
N ALA A 81 12.29 6.78 -4.48
CA ALA A 81 12.14 5.88 -5.60
C ALA A 81 13.46 5.16 -5.95
N PHE A 82 14.61 5.81 -5.79
CA PHE A 82 15.93 5.22 -6.07
C PHE A 82 16.28 4.05 -5.13
N LEU A 83 15.68 3.98 -3.95
CA LEU A 83 15.82 2.82 -3.07
C LEU A 83 15.25 1.56 -3.70
N LEU A 84 14.12 1.67 -4.35
CA LEU A 84 13.49 0.57 -5.08
C LEU A 84 14.30 0.14 -6.31
N ASP A 85 14.77 1.11 -7.08
CA ASP A 85 15.60 0.83 -8.26
C ASP A 85 16.88 0.10 -7.85
N ALA A 86 17.55 0.57 -6.80
CA ALA A 86 18.74 -0.08 -6.25
C ALA A 86 18.49 -1.49 -5.71
N LEU A 87 17.30 -1.77 -5.16
CA LEU A 87 16.91 -3.12 -4.74
C LEU A 87 16.58 -4.01 -5.93
N LYS A 88 15.93 -3.47 -6.97
CA LYS A 88 15.64 -4.19 -8.22
C LYS A 88 16.92 -4.57 -8.96
N ASP A 89 17.90 -3.70 -9.03
CA ASP A 89 19.20 -3.96 -9.66
C ASP A 89 19.95 -5.09 -8.96
N GLU A 90 19.92 -5.14 -7.62
CA GLU A 90 20.50 -6.26 -6.86
C GLU A 90 19.77 -7.57 -7.07
N GLN A 91 18.44 -7.55 -7.17
CA GLN A 91 17.63 -8.73 -7.46
C GLN A 91 17.82 -9.21 -8.91
N ALA A 92 17.97 -8.31 -9.88
CA ALA A 92 18.17 -8.65 -11.28
C ALA A 92 19.52 -9.36 -11.55
N GLN A 93 20.53 -9.11 -10.72
CA GLN A 93 21.80 -9.84 -10.76
C GLN A 93 21.67 -11.30 -10.28
N GLY A 94 20.59 -11.67 -9.63
CA GLY A 94 20.27 -13.01 -9.15
C GLY A 94 19.19 -13.78 -9.94
N ILE A 95 18.87 -13.33 -11.18
CA ILE A 95 17.90 -13.97 -12.09
C ILE A 95 16.48 -14.11 -11.50
N THR A 96 15.62 -13.15 -11.74
CA THR A 96 14.18 -13.39 -12.04
C THR A 96 13.55 -12.11 -12.59
N ILE A 97 13.12 -12.14 -13.84
CA ILE A 97 12.27 -11.14 -14.47
C ILE A 97 10.85 -11.40 -13.95
N ASP A 98 10.54 -10.92 -12.76
CA ASP A 98 9.16 -11.00 -12.25
C ASP A 98 8.82 -9.74 -11.44
N THR A 99 7.54 -9.44 -11.34
CA THR A 99 6.96 -8.30 -10.60
C THR A 99 7.76 -8.02 -9.33
N ALA A 100 8.37 -6.85 -9.21
CA ALA A 100 9.20 -6.52 -8.07
C ALA A 100 8.38 -6.64 -6.78
N ARG A 101 8.77 -7.56 -5.92
CA ARG A 101 8.16 -7.77 -4.60
C ARG A 101 8.99 -7.05 -3.57
N CYS A 102 8.37 -6.14 -2.85
CA CYS A 102 8.98 -5.47 -1.72
C CYS A 102 8.37 -6.00 -0.43
N PHE A 103 9.22 -6.34 0.51
CA PHE A 103 8.82 -6.84 1.81
C PHE A 103 9.06 -5.77 2.85
N PHE A 104 8.05 -5.44 3.64
CA PHE A 104 8.24 -4.62 4.82
C PHE A 104 7.48 -5.20 6.00
N LYS A 105 7.93 -4.86 7.21
CA LYS A 105 7.41 -5.41 8.45
C LYS A 105 6.93 -4.30 9.35
N THR A 106 5.80 -4.53 9.96
CA THR A 106 5.31 -3.72 11.07
C THR A 106 5.19 -4.57 12.33
N GLU A 107 4.87 -3.95 13.44
CA GLU A 107 4.57 -4.71 14.66
C GLU A 107 3.36 -5.64 14.50
N LYS A 108 2.40 -5.25 13.67
CA LYS A 108 1.14 -5.96 13.47
C LYS A 108 1.24 -7.09 12.44
N ARG A 109 1.86 -6.84 11.28
CA ARG A 109 1.87 -7.77 10.13
C ARG A 109 3.13 -7.65 9.29
N ASP A 110 3.41 -8.68 8.52
CA ASP A 110 4.38 -8.67 7.44
C ASP A 110 3.64 -8.39 6.13
N TYR A 111 4.16 -7.44 5.33
CA TYR A 111 3.53 -7.00 4.09
C TYR A 111 4.38 -7.35 2.89
N ILE A 112 3.72 -7.81 1.85
CA ILE A 112 4.31 -8.04 0.54
C ILE A 112 3.66 -7.03 -0.42
N ILE A 113 4.44 -6.05 -0.87
CA ILE A 113 3.97 -5.08 -1.85
C ILE A 113 4.35 -5.57 -3.24
N LEU A 114 3.36 -5.60 -4.11
CA LEU A 114 3.51 -5.89 -5.52
C LEU A 114 3.52 -4.56 -6.27
N ASP A 115 4.66 -4.23 -6.91
CA ASP A 115 4.77 -3.05 -7.77
C ASP A 115 4.07 -3.34 -9.10
N ALA A 116 2.95 -2.70 -9.33
CA ALA A 116 2.24 -2.81 -10.59
C ALA A 116 2.71 -1.68 -11.53
N PRO A 117 3.29 -2.02 -12.70
CA PRO A 117 3.69 -1.02 -13.68
C PRO A 117 2.50 -0.15 -14.08
N GLY A 118 2.65 1.17 -14.06
CA GLY A 118 1.59 2.12 -14.42
C GLY A 118 1.26 2.16 -15.92
N HIS A 119 2.04 1.48 -16.77
CA HIS A 119 1.88 1.47 -18.22
C HIS A 119 0.94 0.36 -18.68
N ILE A 120 0.08 0.67 -19.64
CA ILE A 120 -0.90 -0.27 -20.24
C ILE A 120 -0.28 -1.57 -20.75
N GLU A 121 0.94 -1.50 -21.29
CA GLU A 121 1.65 -2.65 -21.85
C GLU A 121 1.94 -3.75 -20.82
N PHE A 122 1.99 -3.41 -19.55
CA PHE A 122 2.30 -4.34 -18.45
C PHE A 122 1.08 -4.84 -17.67
N LEU A 123 -0.12 -4.64 -18.22
CA LEU A 123 -1.37 -5.11 -17.61
C LEU A 123 -1.38 -6.60 -17.27
N LYS A 124 -0.74 -7.43 -18.10
CA LYS A 124 -0.62 -8.88 -17.84
C LYS A 124 0.14 -9.17 -16.55
N ASN A 125 1.25 -8.47 -16.33
CA ASN A 125 2.07 -8.63 -15.12
C ASN A 125 1.34 -8.13 -13.88
N MET A 126 0.54 -7.06 -14.03
CA MET A 126 -0.32 -6.54 -12.99
C MET A 126 -1.42 -7.55 -12.61
N ILE A 127 -2.09 -8.18 -13.59
CA ILE A 127 -3.11 -9.19 -13.32
C ILE A 127 -2.51 -10.38 -12.55
N THR A 128 -1.34 -10.85 -12.96
CA THR A 128 -0.66 -11.97 -12.28
C THR A 128 -0.22 -11.60 -10.85
N GLY A 129 0.25 -10.38 -10.65
CA GLY A 129 0.61 -9.87 -9.31
C GLY A 129 -0.64 -9.64 -8.44
N ALA A 130 -1.62 -8.93 -8.97
CA ALA A 130 -2.83 -8.54 -8.24
C ALA A 130 -3.74 -9.73 -7.90
N SER A 131 -3.71 -10.84 -8.66
CA SER A 131 -4.52 -12.03 -8.37
C SER A 131 -4.24 -12.67 -7.00
N ARG A 132 -3.11 -12.32 -6.37
CA ARG A 132 -2.74 -12.77 -5.03
C ARG A 132 -2.89 -11.67 -3.97
N ALA A 133 -3.26 -10.47 -4.38
CA ALA A 133 -3.38 -9.35 -3.47
C ALA A 133 -4.71 -9.41 -2.70
N GLU A 134 -4.63 -9.20 -1.40
CA GLU A 134 -5.78 -9.12 -0.49
C GLU A 134 -6.30 -7.69 -0.41
N ALA A 135 -5.42 -6.71 -0.62
CA ALA A 135 -5.74 -5.29 -0.62
C ALA A 135 -5.03 -4.54 -1.74
N ALA A 136 -5.57 -3.39 -2.11
CA ALA A 136 -5.00 -2.51 -3.12
C ALA A 136 -4.93 -1.06 -2.65
N LEU A 137 -3.82 -0.39 -2.96
CA LEU A 137 -3.68 1.05 -2.86
C LEU A 137 -3.79 1.68 -4.24
N LEU A 138 -4.83 2.47 -4.47
CA LEU A 138 -5.03 3.25 -5.68
C LEU A 138 -4.44 4.65 -5.49
N MET A 139 -3.36 4.92 -6.21
CA MET A 139 -2.66 6.21 -6.09
C MET A 139 -3.12 7.22 -7.14
N ILE A 140 -3.38 8.43 -6.68
CA ILE A 140 -3.75 9.59 -7.50
C ILE A 140 -2.85 10.75 -7.11
N ASP A 141 -2.37 11.50 -8.09
CA ASP A 141 -1.66 12.76 -7.89
C ASP A 141 -2.67 13.88 -7.60
N ALA A 142 -2.48 14.61 -6.50
CA ALA A 142 -3.38 15.70 -6.10
C ALA A 142 -3.40 16.84 -7.12
N LYS A 143 -2.27 17.12 -7.78
CA LYS A 143 -2.12 18.20 -8.77
C LYS A 143 -2.69 17.82 -10.13
N GLU A 144 -2.41 16.59 -10.59
CA GLU A 144 -2.89 16.10 -11.90
C GLU A 144 -4.36 15.65 -11.86
N GLY A 145 -4.86 15.26 -10.69
CA GLY A 145 -6.20 14.73 -10.52
C GLY A 145 -6.39 13.32 -11.08
N VAL A 146 -7.64 12.98 -11.38
CA VAL A 146 -8.02 11.64 -11.83
C VAL A 146 -7.68 11.44 -13.29
N GLN A 147 -6.72 10.57 -13.57
CA GLN A 147 -6.27 10.22 -14.92
C GLN A 147 -6.96 8.96 -15.45
N GLU A 148 -6.98 8.81 -16.77
CA GLU A 148 -7.59 7.65 -17.44
C GLU A 148 -7.02 6.31 -16.96
N ASN A 149 -5.69 6.22 -16.76
CA ASN A 149 -5.08 5.00 -16.23
C ASN A 149 -5.49 4.72 -14.78
N SER A 150 -5.74 5.74 -13.97
CA SER A 150 -6.27 5.54 -12.61
C SER A 150 -7.66 4.90 -12.64
N ARG A 151 -8.48 5.29 -13.59
CA ARG A 151 -9.82 4.68 -13.84
C ARG A 151 -9.70 3.24 -14.32
N ARG A 152 -8.79 2.96 -15.25
CA ARG A 152 -8.53 1.60 -15.75
C ARG A 152 -8.04 0.65 -14.67
N HIS A 153 -7.13 1.11 -13.82
CA HIS A 153 -6.63 0.30 -12.71
C HIS A 153 -7.75 -0.04 -11.72
N ALA A 154 -8.61 0.91 -11.38
CA ALA A 154 -9.75 0.63 -10.50
C ALA A 154 -10.68 -0.41 -11.11
N TYR A 155 -11.01 -0.27 -12.41
CA TYR A 155 -11.85 -1.24 -13.11
C TYR A 155 -11.25 -2.65 -13.08
N MET A 156 -9.93 -2.77 -13.28
CA MET A 156 -9.25 -4.07 -13.21
C MET A 156 -9.27 -4.68 -11.82
N LEU A 157 -9.06 -3.87 -10.76
CA LEU A 157 -9.17 -4.36 -9.38
C LEU A 157 -10.57 -4.91 -9.09
N SER A 158 -11.61 -4.24 -9.60
CA SER A 158 -13.00 -4.72 -9.53
C SER A 158 -13.15 -6.09 -10.21
N MET A 159 -12.62 -6.25 -11.43
CA MET A 159 -12.67 -7.52 -12.16
C MET A 159 -11.91 -8.65 -11.46
N LEU A 160 -10.83 -8.34 -10.74
CA LEU A 160 -10.04 -9.31 -9.97
C LEU A 160 -10.67 -9.66 -8.63
N GLY A 161 -11.78 -9.01 -8.26
CA GLY A 161 -12.47 -9.27 -6.99
C GLY A 161 -11.75 -8.75 -5.76
N ILE A 162 -10.86 -7.75 -5.91
CA ILE A 162 -10.19 -7.12 -4.77
C ILE A 162 -11.12 -6.09 -4.15
N HIS A 163 -11.63 -6.39 -2.97
CA HIS A 163 -12.59 -5.55 -2.26
C HIS A 163 -11.99 -4.63 -1.20
N GLN A 164 -10.79 -4.93 -0.72
CA GLN A 164 -10.10 -4.09 0.25
C GLN A 164 -9.27 -3.05 -0.50
N ILE A 165 -9.88 -1.90 -0.77
CA ILE A 165 -9.26 -0.82 -1.55
C ILE A 165 -9.15 0.43 -0.71
N ALA A 166 -7.96 1.04 -0.69
CA ALA A 166 -7.74 2.38 -0.19
C ALA A 166 -7.28 3.28 -1.34
N VAL A 167 -7.80 4.51 -1.37
CA VAL A 167 -7.38 5.55 -2.31
C VAL A 167 -6.37 6.45 -1.61
N VAL A 168 -5.24 6.67 -2.25
CA VAL A 168 -4.16 7.53 -1.74
C VAL A 168 -4.03 8.73 -2.68
N ILE A 169 -4.43 9.91 -2.21
CA ILE A 169 -4.24 11.17 -2.91
C ILE A 169 -2.88 11.72 -2.50
N ASN A 170 -1.90 11.50 -3.38
CA ASN A 170 -0.49 11.75 -3.13
C ASN A 170 -0.05 13.14 -3.65
N LYS A 171 1.16 13.52 -3.28
CA LYS A 171 1.79 14.81 -3.63
C LYS A 171 1.02 16.03 -3.14
N MET A 172 0.44 15.92 -1.95
CA MET A 172 -0.25 17.04 -1.30
C MET A 172 0.68 18.25 -1.06
N ASP A 173 2.00 18.03 -1.01
CA ASP A 173 3.02 19.07 -0.96
C ASP A 173 3.05 19.96 -2.21
N LEU A 174 2.67 19.46 -3.38
CA LEU A 174 2.62 20.24 -4.63
C LEU A 174 1.37 21.12 -4.76
N VAL A 175 0.42 20.97 -3.84
CA VAL A 175 -0.82 21.74 -3.79
C VAL A 175 -1.01 22.43 -2.42
N ASP A 176 0.11 22.72 -1.74
CA ASP A 176 0.16 23.40 -0.44
C ASP A 176 -0.76 22.78 0.62
N TYR A 177 -0.89 21.44 0.58
CA TYR A 177 -1.75 20.67 1.50
C TYR A 177 -3.22 21.11 1.54
N SER A 178 -3.72 21.65 0.41
CA SER A 178 -5.06 22.22 0.28
C SER A 178 -6.17 21.21 0.49
N GLN A 179 -7.07 21.48 1.43
CA GLN A 179 -8.27 20.69 1.68
C GLN A 179 -9.20 20.70 0.46
N ASP A 180 -9.37 21.87 -0.19
CA ASP A 180 -10.27 22.02 -1.34
C ASP A 180 -9.84 21.14 -2.52
N VAL A 181 -8.53 21.08 -2.79
CA VAL A 181 -7.98 20.22 -3.84
C VAL A 181 -8.21 18.75 -3.50
N TYR A 182 -7.94 18.37 -2.26
CA TYR A 182 -8.20 17.00 -1.79
C TYR A 182 -9.67 16.61 -1.95
N GLU A 183 -10.60 17.42 -1.44
CA GLU A 183 -12.02 17.10 -1.52
C GLU A 183 -12.54 17.07 -2.97
N LYS A 184 -12.02 17.93 -3.85
CA LYS A 184 -12.34 17.90 -5.28
C LYS A 184 -11.92 16.58 -5.93
N VAL A 185 -10.66 16.19 -5.77
CA VAL A 185 -10.12 14.94 -6.36
C VAL A 185 -10.82 13.72 -5.77
N LYS A 186 -11.02 13.71 -4.46
CA LYS A 186 -11.75 12.66 -3.74
C LYS A 186 -13.16 12.49 -4.28
N LYS A 187 -13.93 13.58 -4.40
CA LYS A 187 -15.30 13.56 -4.90
C LYS A 187 -15.36 13.00 -6.32
N GLU A 188 -14.54 13.51 -7.23
CA GLU A 188 -14.48 13.06 -8.62
C GLU A 188 -14.19 11.56 -8.70
N TYR A 189 -13.22 11.08 -7.93
CA TYR A 189 -12.84 9.67 -8.00
C TYR A 189 -13.85 8.75 -7.34
N LEU A 190 -14.45 9.15 -6.23
CA LEU A 190 -15.51 8.37 -5.58
C LEU A 190 -16.77 8.26 -6.44
N GLU A 191 -17.14 9.30 -7.18
CA GLU A 191 -18.24 9.25 -8.15
C GLU A 191 -17.97 8.22 -9.25
N PHE A 192 -16.74 8.16 -9.76
CA PHE A 192 -16.33 7.13 -10.71
C PHE A 192 -16.33 5.72 -10.10
N LEU A 193 -15.72 5.53 -8.93
CA LEU A 193 -15.64 4.24 -8.25
C LEU A 193 -17.04 3.66 -7.96
N LYS A 194 -17.99 4.51 -7.60
CA LYS A 194 -19.39 4.13 -7.39
C LYS A 194 -20.03 3.54 -8.65
N GLN A 195 -19.70 4.06 -9.86
CA GLN A 195 -20.22 3.55 -11.13
C GLN A 195 -19.74 2.12 -11.42
N ILE A 196 -18.58 1.73 -10.90
CA ILE A 196 -18.00 0.40 -11.04
C ILE A 196 -18.16 -0.46 -9.78
N HIS A 197 -19.07 -0.06 -8.87
CA HIS A 197 -19.39 -0.77 -7.64
C HIS A 197 -18.20 -1.01 -6.69
N ILE A 198 -17.25 -0.07 -6.64
CA ILE A 198 -16.15 -0.05 -5.68
C ILE A 198 -16.44 0.97 -4.58
N GLU A 199 -16.39 0.53 -3.34
CA GLU A 199 -16.43 1.39 -2.15
C GLU A 199 -15.08 1.30 -1.45
N PRO A 200 -14.21 2.31 -1.57
CA PRO A 200 -12.92 2.29 -0.88
C PRO A 200 -13.11 2.40 0.62
N LYS A 201 -12.32 1.65 1.37
CA LYS A 201 -12.34 1.68 2.85
C LYS A 201 -11.83 3.01 3.39
N PHE A 202 -10.82 3.54 2.73
CA PHE A 202 -10.15 4.78 3.14
C PHE A 202 -9.84 5.64 1.92
N VAL A 203 -9.83 6.96 2.14
CA VAL A 203 -9.28 7.94 1.19
C VAL A 203 -8.32 8.82 1.98
N LEU A 204 -7.02 8.73 1.67
CA LEU A 204 -5.95 9.30 2.46
C LEU A 204 -5.21 10.39 1.68
N PRO A 205 -5.10 11.63 2.21
CA PRO A 205 -4.21 12.63 1.65
C PRO A 205 -2.79 12.38 2.17
N VAL A 206 -1.82 12.24 1.28
CA VAL A 206 -0.43 11.97 1.66
C VAL A 206 0.56 12.83 0.88
N SER A 207 1.75 12.98 1.42
CA SER A 207 2.94 13.35 0.65
C SER A 207 4.00 12.26 0.84
N SER A 208 4.16 11.42 -0.17
CA SER A 208 5.16 10.35 -0.12
C SER A 208 6.58 10.89 -0.07
N PHE A 209 6.83 12.03 -0.70
CA PHE A 209 8.13 12.69 -0.70
C PHE A 209 8.48 13.26 0.69
N MET A 210 7.55 13.97 1.31
CA MET A 210 7.75 14.59 2.63
C MET A 210 7.49 13.64 3.80
N GLY A 211 6.79 12.51 3.58
CA GLY A 211 6.45 11.53 4.62
C GLY A 211 5.18 11.86 5.41
N GLU A 212 4.36 12.76 4.90
CA GLU A 212 3.15 13.22 5.59
C GLU A 212 2.02 12.19 5.46
N ASN A 213 1.36 11.81 6.56
CA ASN A 213 0.30 10.82 6.68
C ASN A 213 0.67 9.41 6.18
N ILE A 214 1.95 9.02 6.26
CA ILE A 214 2.39 7.66 5.92
C ILE A 214 2.48 6.81 7.18
N VAL A 215 3.38 7.13 8.09
CA VAL A 215 3.58 6.44 9.38
C VAL A 215 2.96 7.24 10.52
N LYS A 216 3.00 8.59 10.40
CA LYS A 216 2.50 9.53 11.40
C LYS A 216 1.58 10.55 10.76
N LYS A 217 0.61 11.02 11.55
CA LYS A 217 -0.29 12.09 11.11
C LYS A 217 0.50 13.38 10.88
N SER A 218 0.07 14.10 9.85
CA SER A 218 0.71 15.34 9.42
C SER A 218 0.15 16.54 10.17
N ASP A 219 1.03 17.37 10.70
CA ASP A 219 0.65 18.68 11.25
C ASP A 219 0.27 19.70 10.17
N LYS A 220 0.63 19.43 8.90
CA LYS A 220 0.32 20.31 7.75
C LYS A 220 -1.09 20.12 7.21
N MET A 221 -1.75 19.03 7.58
CA MET A 221 -3.12 18.70 7.19
C MET A 221 -4.03 18.54 8.43
N PRO A 222 -4.17 19.57 9.29
CA PRO A 222 -4.95 19.46 10.52
C PRO A 222 -6.45 19.24 10.28
N TRP A 223 -6.92 19.51 9.06
CA TRP A 223 -8.28 19.25 8.61
C TRP A 223 -8.56 17.75 8.36
N TYR A 224 -7.51 16.92 8.20
CA TYR A 224 -7.67 15.49 8.03
C TYR A 224 -7.61 14.76 9.36
N GLN A 225 -8.72 14.10 9.74
CA GLN A 225 -8.85 13.39 11.01
C GLN A 225 -8.80 11.87 10.87
N GLY A 226 -8.56 11.36 9.64
CA GLY A 226 -8.47 9.93 9.38
C GLY A 226 -7.13 9.32 9.78
N ASP A 227 -6.95 8.05 9.42
CA ASP A 227 -5.76 7.26 9.73
C ASP A 227 -4.60 7.55 8.76
N CYS A 228 -3.39 7.12 9.12
CA CYS A 228 -2.23 7.09 8.24
C CYS A 228 -2.24 5.83 7.36
N VAL A 229 -1.30 5.74 6.41
CA VAL A 229 -1.19 4.56 5.53
C VAL A 229 -0.90 3.27 6.32
N LEU A 230 -0.17 3.34 7.44
CA LEU A 230 0.21 2.20 8.27
C LEU A 230 -0.68 1.97 9.51
N GLU A 231 -1.67 2.81 9.78
CA GLU A 231 -2.65 2.60 10.86
C GLU A 231 -3.78 1.67 10.42
#